data_2fdc7f394daf83b6aeb6b7e3655548d7
#
_entry.id   2fdc7f394daf83b6aeb6b7e3655548d7
#
_cell.length_a   1.000
_cell.length_b   1.000
_cell.length_c   1.000
_cell.angle_alpha   90.00
_cell.angle_beta   90.00
_cell.angle_gamma   90.00
#
_symmetry.space_group_name_H-M   'P 1'
#
loop_
_entity.id
_entity.type
_entity.pdbx_description
1 polymer ?
#
loop_
_entity_poly.entity_id
_entity_poly.type
_entity_poly.pdbx_seq_one_letter_code
_entity_poly.pdbx_strand_id
1 'polypeptide(L)'
;SLSRLLQYVGYNVTREYYINDGGAQVDVLARSVYLRYLESFGKEISFEEGTYPGDYLIEVGEALKSEVGDRYLDKEENIWIGYFRDFGVVCMLRFIYAVFVGLGIKIVHFFNEKSLYKENKIDQTLKLLSNKGLIYDGVLDAPKGKKLEEWEPREQTLFKSTAHGDDTDRPIKKSDGSWTYFAPDI
;
A
#
# COMPACT_ATOMS: atom_id res chain seq x y z
N SER A 1 18.91 1.07 -15.28
CA SER A 1 20.32 1.35 -15.67
C SER A 1 21.31 0.78 -14.67
N LEU A 2 21.25 1.12 -13.36
CA LEU A 2 22.23 0.66 -12.35
C LEU A 2 22.42 -0.87 -12.34
N SER A 3 21.35 -1.65 -12.35
CA SER A 3 21.43 -3.11 -12.35
C SER A 3 22.17 -3.68 -13.56
N ARG A 4 22.04 -3.04 -14.74
CA ARG A 4 22.77 -3.45 -15.94
C ARG A 4 24.27 -3.12 -15.84
N LEU A 5 24.62 -1.96 -15.26
CA LEU A 5 26.01 -1.58 -15.03
C LEU A 5 26.68 -2.54 -14.05
N LEU A 6 26.02 -2.84 -12.93
CA LEU A 6 26.55 -3.79 -11.96
C LEU A 6 26.73 -5.19 -12.56
N GLN A 7 25.77 -5.66 -13.37
CA GLN A 7 25.91 -6.93 -14.08
C GLN A 7 27.08 -6.90 -15.09
N TYR A 8 27.25 -5.78 -15.79
CA TYR A 8 28.33 -5.63 -16.75
C TYR A 8 29.71 -5.73 -16.11
N VAL A 9 29.89 -5.22 -14.89
CA VAL A 9 31.14 -5.32 -14.12
C VAL A 9 31.24 -6.60 -13.26
N GLY A 10 30.35 -7.59 -13.50
CA GLY A 10 30.46 -8.93 -12.95
C GLY A 10 29.71 -9.21 -11.66
N TYR A 11 28.88 -8.27 -11.16
CA TYR A 11 28.05 -8.53 -9.99
C TYR A 11 26.87 -9.44 -10.33
N ASN A 12 26.51 -10.32 -9.40
CA ASN A 12 25.24 -11.04 -9.43
C ASN A 12 24.14 -10.11 -8.93
N VAL A 13 23.19 -9.76 -9.81
CA VAL A 13 22.14 -8.75 -9.52
C VAL A 13 20.76 -9.36 -9.66
N THR A 14 20.01 -9.38 -8.56
CA THR A 14 18.59 -9.69 -8.56
C THR A 14 17.79 -8.39 -8.64
N ARG A 15 16.76 -8.36 -9.50
CA ARG A 15 15.82 -7.25 -9.60
C ARG A 15 14.52 -7.67 -8.97
N GLU A 16 14.15 -6.97 -7.92
CA GLU A 16 12.91 -7.19 -7.19
C GLU A 16 11.96 -6.01 -7.40
N TYR A 17 10.67 -6.31 -7.43
CA TYR A 17 9.61 -5.33 -7.36
C TYR A 17 8.78 -5.57 -6.10
N TYR A 18 8.74 -4.57 -5.23
CA TYR A 18 7.90 -4.57 -4.03
C TYR A 18 6.47 -4.20 -4.41
N ILE A 19 5.55 -5.13 -4.18
CA ILE A 19 4.13 -4.94 -4.44
C ILE A 19 3.50 -4.38 -3.18
N ASN A 20 3.05 -3.13 -3.25
CA ASN A 20 2.29 -2.50 -2.19
C ASN A 20 0.83 -2.93 -2.29
N ASP A 21 0.54 -4.17 -1.86
CA ASP A 21 -0.79 -4.79 -1.84
C ASP A 21 -1.39 -4.88 -0.42
N GLY A 22 -0.74 -4.24 0.55
CA GLY A 22 -1.18 -4.06 1.92
C GLY A 22 -1.69 -2.64 2.22
N GLY A 23 -2.27 -2.46 3.40
CA GLY A 23 -2.65 -1.14 3.90
C GLY A 23 -3.91 -0.51 3.28
N ALA A 24 -4.25 0.69 3.78
CA ALA A 24 -5.51 1.38 3.44
C ALA A 24 -5.59 1.89 1.99
N GLN A 25 -4.44 2.11 1.33
CA GLN A 25 -4.43 2.61 -0.05
C GLN A 25 -5.02 1.61 -1.05
N VAL A 26 -4.91 0.33 -0.75
CA VAL A 26 -5.49 -0.73 -1.60
C VAL A 26 -7.01 -0.73 -1.50
N ASP A 27 -7.58 -0.35 -0.35
CA ASP A 27 -9.02 -0.16 -0.19
C ASP A 27 -9.53 1.04 -0.99
N VAL A 28 -8.74 2.12 -1.04
CA VAL A 28 -9.03 3.28 -1.89
C VAL A 28 -9.04 2.89 -3.38
N LEU A 29 -8.06 2.08 -3.80
CA LEU A 29 -8.05 1.52 -5.16
C LEU A 29 -9.31 0.68 -5.43
N ALA A 30 -9.67 -0.21 -4.52
CA ALA A 30 -10.85 -1.06 -4.66
C ALA A 30 -12.14 -0.24 -4.80
N ARG A 31 -12.32 0.84 -4.01
CA ARG A 31 -13.45 1.77 -4.13
C ARG A 31 -13.46 2.49 -5.47
N SER A 32 -12.30 2.92 -5.95
CA SER A 32 -12.16 3.56 -7.27
C SER A 32 -12.53 2.61 -8.40
N VAL A 33 -12.11 1.35 -8.31
CA VAL A 33 -12.48 0.28 -9.26
C VAL A 33 -13.98 -0.02 -9.18
N TYR A 34 -14.58 0.00 -7.98
CA TYR A 34 -16.01 -0.18 -7.82
C TYR A 34 -16.82 0.93 -8.47
N LEU A 35 -16.38 2.20 -8.35
CA LEU A 35 -17.01 3.30 -9.06
C LEU A 35 -16.97 3.08 -10.58
N ARG A 36 -15.83 2.67 -11.16
CA ARG A 36 -15.73 2.36 -12.59
C ARG A 36 -16.59 1.15 -13.01
N TYR A 37 -16.72 0.17 -12.12
CA TYR A 37 -17.66 -0.94 -12.33
C TYR A 37 -19.11 -0.43 -12.37
N LEU A 38 -19.54 0.45 -11.48
CA LEU A 38 -20.87 1.08 -11.51
C LEU A 38 -21.08 1.91 -12.80
N GLU A 39 -20.09 2.70 -13.20
CA GLU A 39 -20.10 3.49 -14.43
C GLU A 39 -20.31 2.62 -15.67
N SER A 40 -19.71 1.43 -15.73
CA SER A 40 -19.87 0.48 -16.82
C SER A 40 -21.32 -0.01 -17.00
N PHE A 41 -22.16 0.12 -15.97
CA PHE A 41 -23.61 -0.12 -16.03
C PHE A 41 -24.43 1.15 -16.29
N GLY A 42 -23.79 2.28 -16.60
CA GLY A 42 -24.46 3.55 -16.88
C GLY A 42 -24.92 4.30 -15.64
N LYS A 43 -24.41 3.94 -14.43
CA LYS A 43 -24.70 4.70 -13.21
C LYS A 43 -23.81 5.97 -13.20
N GLU A 44 -24.39 7.07 -12.73
CA GLU A 44 -23.62 8.28 -12.46
C GLU A 44 -22.69 8.03 -11.26
N ILE A 45 -21.43 8.42 -11.41
CA ILE A 45 -20.41 8.26 -10.37
C ILE A 45 -19.78 9.61 -10.02
N SER A 46 -19.29 9.71 -8.80
CA SER A 46 -18.47 10.84 -8.34
C SER A 46 -17.27 10.32 -7.59
N PHE A 47 -16.09 10.86 -7.92
CA PHE A 47 -14.85 10.53 -7.22
C PHE A 47 -14.65 11.53 -6.08
N GLU A 48 -14.50 11.01 -4.87
CA GLU A 48 -14.13 11.80 -3.69
C GLU A 48 -12.64 12.13 -3.70
N GLU A 49 -12.26 13.15 -2.93
CA GLU A 49 -10.86 13.51 -2.73
C GLU A 49 -10.07 12.32 -2.16
N GLY A 50 -8.89 12.08 -2.71
CA GLY A 50 -8.02 10.95 -2.32
C GLY A 50 -8.29 9.63 -3.04
N THR A 51 -9.33 9.56 -3.91
CA THR A 51 -9.58 8.39 -4.76
C THR A 51 -8.74 8.43 -6.05
N TYR A 52 -8.79 7.35 -6.84
CA TYR A 52 -8.06 7.22 -8.12
C TYR A 52 -9.02 7.44 -9.31
N PRO A 53 -9.18 8.67 -9.83
CA PRO A 53 -10.14 8.96 -10.90
C PRO A 53 -9.64 8.62 -12.30
N GLY A 54 -8.41 8.13 -12.44
CA GLY A 54 -7.74 7.95 -13.73
C GLY A 54 -8.48 7.05 -14.71
N ASP A 55 -8.42 7.41 -16.00
CA ASP A 55 -9.11 6.69 -17.08
C ASP A 55 -8.61 5.26 -17.26
N TYR A 56 -7.39 4.95 -16.83
CA TYR A 56 -6.85 3.58 -16.84
C TYR A 56 -7.68 2.58 -16.02
N LEU A 57 -8.53 3.06 -15.10
CA LEU A 57 -9.46 2.20 -14.34
C LEU A 57 -10.76 1.91 -15.08
N ILE A 58 -11.07 2.58 -16.20
CA ILE A 58 -12.28 2.32 -17.00
C ILE A 58 -12.24 0.89 -17.52
N GLU A 59 -11.13 0.49 -18.15
CA GLU A 59 -10.95 -0.88 -18.63
C GLU A 59 -11.04 -1.94 -17.54
N VAL A 60 -10.60 -1.59 -16.31
CA VAL A 60 -10.71 -2.47 -15.13
C VAL A 60 -12.16 -2.65 -14.72
N GLY A 61 -12.96 -1.58 -14.71
CA GLY A 61 -14.40 -1.64 -14.43
C GLY A 61 -15.17 -2.48 -15.46
N GLU A 62 -14.87 -2.32 -16.75
CA GLU A 62 -15.44 -3.12 -17.83
C GLU A 62 -15.05 -4.60 -17.76
N ALA A 63 -13.80 -4.89 -17.43
CA ALA A 63 -13.32 -6.25 -17.22
C ALA A 63 -14.06 -6.92 -16.05
N LEU A 64 -14.24 -6.20 -14.92
CA LEU A 64 -15.04 -6.69 -13.80
C LEU A 64 -16.48 -6.98 -14.20
N LYS A 65 -17.15 -6.07 -14.91
CA LYS A 65 -18.49 -6.31 -15.44
C LYS A 65 -18.55 -7.58 -16.28
N SER A 66 -17.56 -7.80 -17.13
CA SER A 66 -17.48 -8.98 -17.98
C SER A 66 -17.28 -10.28 -17.19
N GLU A 67 -16.56 -10.20 -16.06
CA GLU A 67 -16.23 -11.38 -15.23
C GLU A 67 -17.33 -11.75 -14.26
N VAL A 68 -17.94 -10.77 -13.58
CA VAL A 68 -18.87 -11.00 -12.47
C VAL A 68 -20.31 -10.54 -12.77
N GLY A 69 -20.57 -9.93 -13.93
CA GLY A 69 -21.88 -9.38 -14.28
C GLY A 69 -22.35 -8.34 -13.27
N ASP A 70 -23.61 -8.38 -12.91
CA ASP A 70 -24.27 -7.47 -11.97
C ASP A 70 -24.22 -7.91 -10.49
N ARG A 71 -23.44 -8.95 -10.19
CA ARG A 71 -23.38 -9.64 -8.88
C ARG A 71 -23.19 -8.69 -7.70
N TYR A 72 -22.42 -7.61 -7.89
CA TYR A 72 -22.03 -6.68 -6.84
C TYR A 72 -22.74 -5.33 -6.92
N LEU A 73 -23.71 -5.17 -7.85
CA LEU A 73 -24.53 -3.96 -7.89
C LEU A 73 -25.33 -3.82 -6.61
N ASP A 74 -25.33 -2.58 -6.06
CA ASP A 74 -26.11 -2.20 -4.88
C ASP A 74 -25.86 -3.08 -3.64
N LYS A 75 -24.66 -3.69 -3.54
CA LYS A 75 -24.23 -4.44 -2.36
C LYS A 75 -23.43 -3.57 -1.39
N GLU A 76 -23.52 -3.90 -0.12
CA GLU A 76 -22.70 -3.30 0.94
C GLU A 76 -21.21 -3.51 0.69
N GLU A 77 -20.39 -2.52 1.10
CA GLU A 77 -18.94 -2.51 0.85
C GLU A 77 -18.23 -3.78 1.32
N ASN A 78 -18.60 -4.30 2.49
CA ASN A 78 -18.02 -5.50 3.07
C ASN A 78 -18.19 -6.76 2.19
N ILE A 79 -19.16 -6.76 1.27
CA ILE A 79 -19.45 -7.90 0.38
C ILE A 79 -18.50 -7.92 -0.83
N TRP A 80 -18.10 -6.75 -1.31
CA TRP A 80 -17.33 -6.66 -2.56
C TRP A 80 -15.88 -6.18 -2.37
N ILE A 81 -15.57 -5.42 -1.30
CA ILE A 81 -14.26 -4.73 -1.15
C ILE A 81 -13.08 -5.69 -1.29
N GLY A 82 -13.15 -6.90 -0.71
CA GLY A 82 -12.06 -7.87 -0.77
C GLY A 82 -11.78 -8.35 -2.19
N TYR A 83 -12.83 -8.67 -2.95
CA TYR A 83 -12.72 -9.12 -4.32
C TYR A 83 -12.19 -8.02 -5.24
N PHE A 84 -12.74 -6.80 -5.13
CA PHE A 84 -12.34 -5.65 -5.92
C PHE A 84 -10.91 -5.20 -5.61
N ARG A 85 -10.48 -5.33 -4.35
CA ARG A 85 -9.09 -5.13 -3.94
C ARG A 85 -8.14 -6.06 -4.70
N ASP A 86 -8.37 -7.35 -4.60
CA ASP A 86 -7.49 -8.36 -5.19
C ASP A 86 -7.50 -8.25 -6.73
N PHE A 87 -8.65 -8.01 -7.34
CA PHE A 87 -8.79 -7.79 -8.78
C PHE A 87 -8.07 -6.52 -9.24
N GLY A 88 -8.28 -5.40 -8.55
CA GLY A 88 -7.63 -4.13 -8.85
C GLY A 88 -6.12 -4.22 -8.78
N VAL A 89 -5.57 -4.85 -7.74
CA VAL A 89 -4.12 -5.08 -7.60
C VAL A 89 -3.58 -5.90 -8.76
N VAL A 90 -4.24 -7.00 -9.16
CA VAL A 90 -3.81 -7.83 -10.28
C VAL A 90 -3.80 -7.04 -11.59
N CYS A 91 -4.84 -6.22 -11.84
CA CYS A 91 -4.88 -5.37 -13.04
C CYS A 91 -3.76 -4.33 -13.04
N MET A 92 -3.54 -3.64 -11.92
CA MET A 92 -2.45 -2.67 -11.80
C MET A 92 -1.08 -3.32 -12.03
N LEU A 93 -0.85 -4.51 -11.48
CA LEU A 93 0.40 -5.23 -11.72
C LEU A 93 0.60 -5.61 -13.18
N ARG A 94 -0.46 -5.96 -13.90
CA ARG A 94 -0.37 -6.21 -15.36
C ARG A 94 0.06 -4.95 -16.11
N PHE A 95 -0.50 -3.78 -15.80
CA PHE A 95 -0.08 -2.51 -16.40
C PHE A 95 1.39 -2.18 -16.08
N ILE A 96 1.79 -2.29 -14.81
CA ILE A 96 3.16 -2.06 -14.38
C ILE A 96 4.13 -3.00 -15.09
N TYR A 97 3.78 -4.28 -15.19
CA TYR A 97 4.58 -5.27 -15.90
C TYR A 97 4.73 -4.94 -17.40
N ALA A 98 3.64 -4.53 -18.05
CA ALA A 98 3.68 -4.11 -19.46
C ALA A 98 4.64 -2.92 -19.67
N VAL A 99 4.62 -1.93 -18.76
CA VAL A 99 5.56 -0.80 -18.78
C VAL A 99 7.00 -1.28 -18.60
N PHE A 100 7.26 -2.19 -17.68
CA PHE A 100 8.61 -2.75 -17.49
C PHE A 100 9.11 -3.46 -18.74
N VAL A 101 8.26 -4.27 -19.37
CA VAL A 101 8.59 -4.95 -20.64
C VAL A 101 8.90 -3.93 -21.72
N GLY A 102 8.06 -2.88 -21.89
CA GLY A 102 8.27 -1.81 -22.86
C GLY A 102 9.61 -1.06 -22.65
N LEU A 103 10.03 -0.88 -21.41
CA LEU A 103 11.31 -0.26 -21.05
C LEU A 103 12.48 -1.25 -21.07
N GLY A 104 12.26 -2.52 -21.39
CA GLY A 104 13.28 -3.56 -21.36
C GLY A 104 13.81 -3.84 -19.94
N ILE A 105 12.97 -3.62 -18.91
CA ILE A 105 13.28 -3.92 -17.52
C ILE A 105 12.76 -5.32 -17.21
N LYS A 106 13.67 -6.24 -16.86
CA LYS A 106 13.31 -7.60 -16.47
C LYS A 106 13.32 -7.70 -14.95
N ILE A 107 12.15 -7.79 -14.33
CA ILE A 107 11.98 -8.13 -12.92
C ILE A 107 11.94 -9.65 -12.81
N VAL A 108 12.62 -10.21 -11.81
CA VAL A 108 12.71 -11.65 -11.59
C VAL A 108 12.12 -12.09 -10.27
N HIS A 109 11.92 -11.15 -9.35
CA HIS A 109 11.32 -11.41 -8.06
C HIS A 109 10.24 -10.37 -7.77
N PHE A 110 9.09 -10.83 -7.29
CA PHE A 110 7.98 -9.98 -6.84
C PHE A 110 7.71 -10.27 -5.37
N PHE A 111 7.81 -9.25 -4.54
CA PHE A 111 7.58 -9.36 -3.11
C PHE A 111 6.25 -8.70 -2.75
N ASN A 112 5.37 -9.43 -2.09
CA ASN A 112 4.04 -8.93 -1.68
C ASN A 112 4.09 -8.43 -0.25
N GLU A 113 3.79 -7.17 -0.01
CA GLU A 113 3.69 -6.58 1.33
C GLU A 113 2.68 -7.32 2.21
N LYS A 114 1.54 -7.72 1.64
CA LYS A 114 0.50 -8.52 2.32
C LYS A 114 1.03 -9.79 2.98
N SER A 115 2.15 -10.35 2.48
CA SER A 115 2.78 -11.52 3.08
C SER A 115 3.37 -11.23 4.46
N LEU A 116 3.84 -10.01 4.72
CA LEU A 116 4.39 -9.60 6.01
C LEU A 116 3.35 -9.68 7.13
N TYR A 117 2.12 -9.27 6.81
CA TYR A 117 0.99 -9.36 7.73
C TYR A 117 0.55 -10.80 7.96
N LYS A 118 0.42 -11.58 6.88
CA LYS A 118 -0.01 -12.98 6.91
C LYS A 118 0.93 -13.89 7.72
N GLU A 119 2.22 -13.65 7.60
CA GLU A 119 3.29 -14.42 8.26
C GLU A 119 3.67 -13.85 9.63
N ASN A 120 2.96 -12.83 10.13
CA ASN A 120 3.24 -12.11 11.37
C ASN A 120 4.68 -11.59 11.47
N LYS A 121 5.33 -11.28 10.35
CA LYS A 121 6.71 -10.81 10.31
C LYS A 121 6.86 -9.46 10.99
N ILE A 122 5.88 -8.59 10.86
CA ILE A 122 5.87 -7.26 11.52
C ILE A 122 5.89 -7.43 13.04
N ASP A 123 5.01 -8.28 13.61
CA ASP A 123 4.98 -8.53 15.04
C ASP A 123 6.27 -9.18 15.56
N GLN A 124 6.87 -10.08 14.77
CA GLN A 124 8.15 -10.71 15.11
C GLN A 124 9.27 -9.69 15.13
N THR A 125 9.32 -8.79 14.14
CA THR A 125 10.29 -7.71 14.06
C THR A 125 10.10 -6.73 15.21
N LEU A 126 8.87 -6.36 15.53
CA LEU A 126 8.56 -5.47 16.66
C LEU A 126 9.07 -6.06 17.99
N LYS A 127 8.86 -7.35 18.22
CA LYS A 127 9.40 -8.05 19.41
C LYS A 127 10.94 -8.01 19.45
N LEU A 128 11.59 -8.23 18.32
CA LEU A 128 13.05 -8.17 18.22
C LEU A 128 13.57 -6.76 18.56
N LEU A 129 12.94 -5.72 18.01
CA LEU A 129 13.31 -4.33 18.26
C LEU A 129 13.03 -3.92 19.70
N SER A 130 11.92 -4.37 20.28
CA SER A 130 11.58 -4.14 21.70
C SER A 130 12.63 -4.78 22.63
N ASN A 131 13.04 -6.01 22.35
CA ASN A 131 14.09 -6.69 23.12
C ASN A 131 15.45 -5.97 23.05
N LYS A 132 15.69 -5.22 21.97
CA LYS A 132 16.87 -4.36 21.82
C LYS A 132 16.72 -2.98 22.45
N GLY A 133 15.57 -2.67 23.06
CA GLY A 133 15.28 -1.37 23.66
C GLY A 133 15.10 -0.24 22.64
N LEU A 134 14.81 -0.58 21.37
CA LEU A 134 14.64 0.36 20.26
C LEU A 134 13.19 0.81 20.07
N ILE A 135 12.25 0.23 20.82
CA ILE A 135 10.81 0.53 20.77
C ILE A 135 10.37 1.08 22.13
N TYR A 136 9.47 2.05 22.12
CA TYR A 136 8.81 2.58 23.30
C TYR A 136 7.43 3.13 22.96
N ASP A 137 6.57 3.28 23.96
CA ASP A 137 5.29 3.97 23.79
C ASP A 137 5.47 5.44 24.19
N GLY A 138 4.99 6.34 23.36
CA GLY A 138 5.16 7.78 23.56
C GLY A 138 4.28 8.62 22.63
N VAL A 139 4.34 9.92 22.85
CA VAL A 139 3.62 10.93 22.08
C VAL A 139 4.63 11.76 21.30
N LEU A 140 4.43 11.86 19.98
CA LEU A 140 5.23 12.75 19.13
C LEU A 140 4.73 14.19 19.22
N ASP A 141 5.62 15.12 18.99
CA ASP A 141 5.26 16.52 18.79
C ASP A 141 4.40 16.73 17.53
N ALA A 142 3.67 17.84 17.48
CA ALA A 142 2.90 18.20 16.31
C ALA A 142 3.78 18.23 15.05
N PRO A 143 3.34 17.65 13.91
CA PRO A 143 4.09 17.72 12.66
C PRO A 143 4.35 19.16 12.25
N LYS A 144 5.57 19.46 11.75
CA LYS A 144 5.94 20.77 11.25
C LYS A 144 4.89 21.27 10.23
N GLY A 145 4.29 22.43 10.50
CA GLY A 145 3.30 23.08 9.62
C GLY A 145 1.83 22.81 9.97
N LYS A 146 1.51 21.94 10.93
CA LYS A 146 0.16 21.89 11.51
C LYS A 146 0.01 22.91 12.66
N LYS A 147 -1.16 23.54 12.74
CA LYS A 147 -1.50 24.37 13.88
C LYS A 147 -1.67 23.50 15.12
N LEU A 148 -1.15 23.95 16.25
CA LEU A 148 -1.25 23.25 17.54
C LEU A 148 -2.72 22.97 17.95
N GLU A 149 -3.65 23.84 17.54
CA GLU A 149 -5.09 23.72 17.79
C GLU A 149 -5.75 22.55 17.02
N GLU A 150 -5.09 22.04 15.97
CA GLU A 150 -5.56 20.92 15.13
C GLU A 150 -4.82 19.61 15.47
N TRP A 151 -3.93 19.65 16.46
CA TRP A 151 -3.12 18.51 16.88
C TRP A 151 -3.63 17.94 18.19
N GLU A 152 -4.07 16.69 18.15
CA GLU A 152 -4.37 15.90 19.35
C GLU A 152 -3.19 14.97 19.66
N PRO A 153 -2.55 15.12 20.85
CA PRO A 153 -1.51 14.20 21.27
C PRO A 153 -2.11 12.81 21.45
N ARG A 154 -1.50 11.82 20.81
CA ARG A 154 -1.92 10.41 20.90
C ARG A 154 -0.73 9.54 21.19
N GLU A 155 -0.87 8.65 22.16
CA GLU A 155 0.14 7.66 22.45
C GLU A 155 0.25 6.65 21.31
N GLN A 156 1.48 6.35 20.89
CA GLN A 156 1.80 5.48 19.76
C GLN A 156 3.02 4.63 20.13
N THR A 157 3.15 3.47 19.49
CA THR A 157 4.40 2.70 19.59
C THR A 157 5.40 3.27 18.60
N LEU A 158 6.54 3.73 19.11
CA LEU A 158 7.57 4.48 18.39
C LEU A 158 8.87 3.69 18.27
N PHE A 159 9.53 3.84 17.12
CA PHE A 159 10.91 3.39 16.91
C PHE A 159 11.87 4.55 17.17
N LYS A 160 12.94 4.31 17.92
CA LYS A 160 13.98 5.29 18.26
C LYS A 160 14.89 5.62 17.08
N SER A 161 14.32 6.12 15.99
CA SER A 161 15.09 6.45 14.78
C SER A 161 16.03 7.64 14.98
N THR A 162 15.74 8.53 15.92
CA THR A 162 16.64 9.64 16.30
C THR A 162 17.98 9.16 16.81
N ALA A 163 18.04 7.99 17.48
CA ALA A 163 19.29 7.36 17.91
C ALA A 163 20.17 6.91 16.72
N HIS A 164 19.61 6.86 15.51
CA HIS A 164 20.26 6.44 14.28
C HIS A 164 20.39 7.56 13.25
N GLY A 165 20.18 8.82 13.65
CA GLY A 165 20.42 10.00 12.81
C GLY A 165 19.19 10.55 12.09
N ASP A 166 17.98 10.09 12.42
CA ASP A 166 16.74 10.70 11.95
C ASP A 166 16.41 11.96 12.77
N ASP A 167 15.56 12.82 12.25
CA ASP A 167 15.16 14.07 12.92
C ASP A 167 13.99 13.88 13.89
N THR A 168 13.26 12.77 13.80
CA THR A 168 12.15 12.43 14.70
C THR A 168 11.97 10.92 14.79
N ASP A 169 11.51 10.42 15.92
CA ASP A 169 11.19 9.00 16.09
C ASP A 169 9.99 8.62 15.22
N ARG A 170 9.97 7.40 14.69
CA ARG A 170 8.98 6.96 13.71
C ARG A 170 7.89 6.10 14.36
N PRO A 171 6.61 6.45 14.14
CA PRO A 171 5.52 5.65 14.64
C PRO A 171 5.40 4.34 13.85
N ILE A 172 5.38 3.21 14.55
CA ILE A 172 5.18 1.88 13.98
C ILE A 172 3.71 1.47 14.12
N LYS A 173 3.11 1.77 15.28
CA LYS A 173 1.73 1.41 15.59
C LYS A 173 0.98 2.61 16.12
N LYS A 174 -0.23 2.84 15.60
CA LYS A 174 -1.10 3.93 16.03
C LYS A 174 -1.78 3.63 17.35
N SER A 175 -2.39 4.64 17.98
CA SER A 175 -3.16 4.53 19.22
C SER A 175 -4.34 3.55 19.13
N ASP A 176 -4.93 3.37 17.95
CA ASP A 176 -6.01 2.42 17.68
C ASP A 176 -5.50 0.98 17.47
N GLY A 177 -4.20 0.75 17.59
CA GLY A 177 -3.56 -0.55 17.39
C GLY A 177 -3.28 -0.91 15.92
N SER A 178 -3.66 -0.07 14.96
CA SER A 178 -3.35 -0.29 13.54
C SER A 178 -1.89 0.04 13.23
N TRP A 179 -1.35 -0.64 12.22
CA TRP A 179 0.00 -0.39 11.72
C TRP A 179 0.08 0.94 10.96
N THR A 180 1.20 1.62 11.07
CA THR A 180 1.53 2.74 10.20
C THR A 180 2.10 2.22 8.88
N TYR A 181 2.24 3.11 7.89
CA TYR A 181 2.90 2.78 6.62
C TYR A 181 4.38 2.39 6.79
N PHE A 182 5.01 2.83 7.88
CA PHE A 182 6.41 2.54 8.18
C PHE A 182 6.64 1.12 8.72
N ALA A 183 5.60 0.51 9.31
CA ALA A 183 5.73 -0.81 9.92
C ALA A 183 6.17 -1.93 8.96
N PRO A 184 5.67 -2.03 7.72
CA PRO A 184 6.14 -3.03 6.77
C PRO A 184 7.54 -2.75 6.20
N ASP A 185 8.04 -1.51 6.29
CA ASP A 185 9.35 -1.11 5.75
C ASP A 185 10.51 -1.38 6.72
N ILE A 186 10.22 -1.73 7.96
CA ILE A 186 11.18 -1.99 9.02
C ILE A 186 11.68 -3.45 9.01
#